data_500c7c66817b027b35c086e8168cf6e2
#
_entry.id   500c7c66817b027b35c086e8168cf6e2
#
_cell.length_a   1.000
_cell.length_b   1.000
_cell.length_c   1.000
_cell.angle_alpha   90.00
_cell.angle_beta   90.00
_cell.angle_gamma   90.00
#
_symmetry.space_group_name_H-M   'P 1'
#
loop_
_entity.id
_entity.type
_entity.pdbx_description
1 polymer ?
#
loop_
_entity_poly.entity_id
_entity_poly.type
_entity_poly.pdbx_seq_one_letter_code
_entity_poly.pdbx_strand_id
1 'polypeptide(L)'
;MSDLINGLLGGNAAFLMVIVVLGLAALGFYMARSRAMASGGGDRRNLHSLPNYYGWNAAMMTAVPALGVLVIWLLAQPMMIESAVFKTIPESAIPEGSSRGLVMSDVRRLADGLDVIVQRGVMDAEQVTTLDAGATDLRATLAAEGVALGSAVEQPVLDAAQMYRAQSSTGRFWMVALVTVIALAGFVFSLRVTNADFRARNVVEKGILALL
;
A
#
# COMPACT_ATOMS: atom_id res chain seq x y z
N MET A 1 -4.81 -18.70 4.04
CA MET A 1 -4.63 -17.49 4.89
C MET A 1 -3.21 -16.91 4.75
N SER A 2 -2.17 -17.77 4.77
CA SER A 2 -0.77 -17.37 4.50
C SER A 2 -0.58 -16.64 3.18
N ASP A 3 -1.21 -17.10 2.10
CA ASP A 3 -1.04 -16.51 0.75
C ASP A 3 -1.65 -15.10 0.63
N LEU A 4 -2.76 -14.84 1.33
CA LEU A 4 -3.33 -13.49 1.43
C LEU A 4 -2.42 -12.54 2.21
N ILE A 5 -1.85 -13.01 3.32
CA ILE A 5 -0.91 -12.20 4.12
C ILE A 5 0.36 -11.93 3.32
N ASN A 6 0.91 -12.93 2.65
CA ASN A 6 2.07 -12.77 1.78
C ASN A 6 1.78 -11.83 0.59
N GLY A 7 0.58 -11.88 0.02
CA GLY A 7 0.13 -10.96 -1.00
C GLY A 7 -0.01 -9.52 -0.49
N LEU A 8 -0.59 -9.32 0.70
CA LEU A 8 -0.76 -8.00 1.33
C LEU A 8 0.56 -7.36 1.76
N LEU A 9 1.58 -8.15 2.05
CA LEU A 9 2.92 -7.67 2.44
C LEU A 9 3.93 -7.73 1.29
N GLY A 10 3.58 -8.36 0.18
CA GLY A 10 4.39 -8.49 -1.03
C GLY A 10 4.30 -7.30 -2.00
N GLY A 11 4.86 -7.46 -3.19
CA GLY A 11 4.87 -6.43 -4.23
C GLY A 11 3.50 -5.94 -4.71
N ASN A 12 2.44 -6.78 -4.53
CA ASN A 12 1.07 -6.46 -4.94
C ASN A 12 0.21 -5.87 -3.80
N ALA A 13 0.82 -5.49 -2.68
CA ALA A 13 0.12 -5.01 -1.47
C ALA A 13 -0.87 -3.88 -1.76
N ALA A 14 -0.47 -2.88 -2.54
CA ALA A 14 -1.33 -1.75 -2.89
C ALA A 14 -2.57 -2.18 -3.68
N PHE A 15 -2.41 -3.04 -4.69
CA PHE A 15 -3.52 -3.55 -5.49
C PHE A 15 -4.51 -4.37 -4.65
N LEU A 16 -3.99 -5.24 -3.80
CA LEU A 16 -4.84 -6.03 -2.90
C LEU A 16 -5.58 -5.14 -1.89
N MET A 17 -4.93 -4.09 -1.38
CA MET A 17 -5.59 -3.12 -0.50
C MET A 17 -6.74 -2.39 -1.19
N VAL A 18 -6.60 -2.02 -2.47
CA VAL A 18 -7.71 -1.45 -3.24
C VAL A 18 -8.89 -2.43 -3.28
N ILE A 19 -8.66 -3.71 -3.59
CA ILE A 19 -9.70 -4.73 -3.64
C ILE A 19 -10.37 -4.89 -2.27
N VAL A 20 -9.60 -4.97 -1.20
CA VAL A 20 -10.13 -5.11 0.17
C VAL A 20 -10.98 -3.90 0.56
N VAL A 21 -10.52 -2.68 0.31
CA VAL A 21 -11.25 -1.45 0.62
C VAL A 21 -12.55 -1.37 -0.20
N LEU A 22 -12.51 -1.69 -1.50
CA LEU A 22 -13.71 -1.70 -2.34
C LEU A 22 -14.70 -2.80 -1.93
N GLY A 23 -14.20 -3.97 -1.55
CA GLY A 23 -15.04 -5.06 -1.00
C GLY A 23 -15.73 -4.64 0.30
N LEU A 24 -15.00 -3.99 1.21
CA LEU A 24 -15.55 -3.45 2.45
C LEU A 24 -16.56 -2.32 2.18
N ALA A 25 -16.30 -1.45 1.21
CA ALA A 25 -17.23 -0.40 0.78
C ALA A 25 -18.53 -0.98 0.19
N ALA A 26 -18.43 -2.02 -0.63
CA ALA A 26 -19.60 -2.73 -1.17
C ALA A 26 -20.41 -3.40 -0.05
N LEU A 27 -19.75 -4.05 0.90
CA LEU A 27 -20.40 -4.60 2.08
C LEU A 27 -21.12 -3.50 2.89
N GLY A 28 -20.46 -2.38 3.12
CA GLY A 28 -21.01 -1.20 3.78
C GLY A 28 -22.25 -0.65 3.06
N PHE A 29 -22.20 -0.61 1.74
CA PHE A 29 -23.34 -0.22 0.92
C PHE A 29 -24.60 -1.07 1.20
N TYR A 30 -24.44 -2.38 1.15
CA TYR A 30 -25.58 -3.30 1.38
C TYR A 30 -26.06 -3.25 2.83
N MET A 31 -25.16 -3.21 3.80
CA MET A 31 -25.52 -3.16 5.21
C MET A 31 -26.19 -1.85 5.60
N ALA A 32 -25.70 -0.70 5.15
CA ALA A 32 -26.30 0.59 5.43
C ALA A 32 -27.70 0.71 4.79
N ARG A 33 -27.86 0.23 3.54
CA ARG A 33 -29.17 0.18 2.88
C ARG A 33 -30.16 -0.69 3.65
N SER A 34 -29.76 -1.88 4.06
CA SER A 34 -30.60 -2.79 4.84
C SER A 34 -30.96 -2.20 6.20
N ARG A 35 -29.98 -1.61 6.90
CA ARG A 35 -30.18 -0.97 8.19
C ARG A 35 -31.14 0.24 8.10
N ALA A 36 -31.01 1.07 7.07
CA ALA A 36 -31.93 2.19 6.82
C ALA A 36 -33.35 1.68 6.61
N MET A 37 -33.56 0.66 5.80
CA MET A 37 -34.87 0.05 5.59
C MET A 37 -35.46 -0.51 6.88
N ALA A 38 -34.67 -1.20 7.69
CA ALA A 38 -35.10 -1.72 8.98
C ALA A 38 -35.50 -0.60 9.96
N SER A 39 -34.77 0.51 10.01
CA SER A 39 -35.06 1.65 10.87
C SER A 39 -36.35 2.40 10.45
N GLY A 40 -36.74 2.34 9.15
CA GLY A 40 -38.00 2.86 8.64
C GLY A 40 -39.19 1.90 8.73
N GLY A 41 -39.03 0.78 9.45
CA GLY A 41 -40.09 -0.23 9.56
C GLY A 41 -40.38 -0.98 8.26
N GLY A 42 -39.42 -1.02 7.32
CA GLY A 42 -39.55 -1.66 6.01
C GLY A 42 -40.24 -0.78 4.95
N ASP A 43 -40.81 0.37 5.32
CA ASP A 43 -41.45 1.31 4.37
C ASP A 43 -40.46 2.42 3.98
N ARG A 44 -40.25 2.57 2.65
CA ARG A 44 -39.41 3.63 2.07
C ARG A 44 -39.92 5.04 2.34
N ARG A 45 -41.21 5.19 2.59
CA ARG A 45 -41.89 6.48 2.84
C ARG A 45 -41.48 7.09 4.17
N ASN A 46 -41.02 6.25 5.12
CA ASN A 46 -40.57 6.67 6.43
C ASN A 46 -39.07 7.10 6.44
N LEU A 47 -38.37 7.06 5.29
CA LEU A 47 -37.00 7.45 5.17
C LEU A 47 -36.86 8.87 4.60
N HIS A 48 -35.97 9.68 5.16
CA HIS A 48 -35.67 11.03 4.66
C HIS A 48 -34.95 11.03 3.30
N SER A 49 -34.35 9.92 2.89
CA SER A 49 -33.64 9.75 1.63
C SER A 49 -33.96 8.38 1.03
N LEU A 50 -33.76 8.23 -0.29
CA LEU A 50 -33.91 6.93 -0.93
C LEU A 50 -32.87 5.93 -0.35
N PRO A 51 -33.20 4.64 -0.18
CA PRO A 51 -32.33 3.63 0.43
C PRO A 51 -30.93 3.56 -0.16
N ASN A 52 -30.78 3.82 -1.46
CA ASN A 52 -29.48 3.79 -2.12
C ASN A 52 -28.52 4.90 -1.64
N TYR A 53 -29.04 6.07 -1.22
CA TYR A 53 -28.18 7.13 -0.69
C TYR A 53 -27.49 6.73 0.62
N TYR A 54 -28.15 5.94 1.47
CA TYR A 54 -27.53 5.39 2.68
C TYR A 54 -26.40 4.42 2.33
N GLY A 55 -26.61 3.57 1.31
CA GLY A 55 -25.56 2.69 0.80
C GLY A 55 -24.37 3.48 0.25
N TRP A 56 -24.62 4.47 -0.62
CA TRP A 56 -23.54 5.30 -1.18
C TRP A 56 -22.81 6.11 -0.12
N ASN A 57 -23.51 6.62 0.89
CA ASN A 57 -22.85 7.28 2.02
C ASN A 57 -21.86 6.34 2.72
N ALA A 58 -22.28 5.10 3.01
CA ALA A 58 -21.38 4.13 3.64
C ALA A 58 -20.20 3.75 2.75
N ALA A 59 -20.44 3.54 1.46
CA ALA A 59 -19.37 3.22 0.52
C ALA A 59 -18.35 4.36 0.41
N MET A 60 -18.80 5.62 0.30
CA MET A 60 -17.94 6.80 0.22
C MET A 60 -17.14 7.02 1.53
N MET A 61 -17.79 6.92 2.68
CA MET A 61 -17.13 7.08 3.99
C MET A 61 -16.08 6.00 4.25
N THR A 62 -16.26 4.80 3.67
CA THR A 62 -15.30 3.71 3.77
C THR A 62 -14.16 3.87 2.76
N ALA A 63 -14.48 4.10 1.48
CA ALA A 63 -13.50 4.03 0.41
C ALA A 63 -12.70 5.32 0.23
N VAL A 64 -13.34 6.49 0.24
CA VAL A 64 -12.68 7.76 -0.13
C VAL A 64 -11.51 8.09 0.79
N PRO A 65 -11.66 8.13 2.13
CA PRO A 65 -10.53 8.46 2.99
C PRO A 65 -9.44 7.37 2.97
N ALA A 66 -9.82 6.09 2.91
CA ALA A 66 -8.87 5.00 2.87
C ALA A 66 -8.05 4.98 1.58
N LEU A 67 -8.68 5.15 0.42
CA LEU A 67 -8.00 5.23 -0.86
C LEU A 67 -7.19 6.51 -1.00
N GLY A 68 -7.67 7.64 -0.46
CA GLY A 68 -6.93 8.90 -0.42
C GLY A 68 -5.61 8.74 0.35
N VAL A 69 -5.65 8.13 1.53
CA VAL A 69 -4.44 7.83 2.31
C VAL A 69 -3.53 6.84 1.58
N LEU A 70 -4.08 5.82 0.94
CA LEU A 70 -3.30 4.87 0.12
C LEU A 70 -2.52 5.60 -0.98
N VAL A 71 -3.17 6.48 -1.73
CA VAL A 71 -2.53 7.27 -2.80
C VAL A 71 -1.42 8.16 -2.24
N ILE A 72 -1.70 8.90 -1.17
CA ILE A 72 -0.70 9.76 -0.52
C ILE A 72 0.50 8.92 -0.06
N TRP A 73 0.26 7.75 0.53
CA TRP A 73 1.32 6.86 0.99
C TRP A 73 2.20 6.37 -0.16
N LEU A 74 1.58 5.90 -1.27
CA LEU A 74 2.31 5.42 -2.44
C LEU A 74 3.20 6.50 -3.09
N LEU A 75 2.81 7.76 -2.97
CA LEU A 75 3.62 8.88 -3.47
C LEU A 75 4.72 9.30 -2.48
N ALA A 76 4.40 9.33 -1.19
CA ALA A 76 5.31 9.83 -0.16
C ALA A 76 6.39 8.79 0.24
N GLN A 77 6.03 7.51 0.34
CA GLN A 77 6.94 6.46 0.83
C GLN A 77 8.22 6.34 0.01
N PRO A 78 8.21 6.26 -1.34
CA PRO A 78 9.44 6.17 -2.12
C PRO A 78 10.36 7.38 -1.90
N MET A 79 9.80 8.59 -1.88
CA MET A 79 10.57 9.83 -1.67
C MET A 79 11.27 9.85 -0.31
N MET A 80 10.59 9.39 0.74
CA MET A 80 11.15 9.32 2.09
C MET A 80 12.26 8.29 2.18
N ILE A 81 12.03 7.07 1.65
CA ILE A 81 13.01 5.98 1.68
C ILE A 81 14.25 6.35 0.87
N GLU A 82 14.08 6.83 -0.35
CA GLU A 82 15.20 7.23 -1.22
C GLU A 82 16.04 8.33 -0.57
N SER A 83 15.38 9.31 0.08
CA SER A 83 16.09 10.37 0.78
C SER A 83 16.88 9.87 1.99
N ALA A 84 16.36 8.89 2.72
CA ALA A 84 17.04 8.28 3.86
C ALA A 84 18.21 7.41 3.42
N VAL A 85 17.98 6.52 2.45
CA VAL A 85 18.99 5.58 1.95
C VAL A 85 20.14 6.30 1.25
N PHE A 86 19.86 7.31 0.42
CA PHE A 86 20.92 8.04 -0.28
C PHE A 86 21.94 8.70 0.69
N LYS A 87 21.49 9.14 1.86
CA LYS A 87 22.37 9.73 2.88
C LYS A 87 23.37 8.75 3.48
N THR A 88 23.14 7.44 3.35
CA THR A 88 24.05 6.41 3.88
C THR A 88 25.12 6.01 2.89
N ILE A 89 24.97 6.39 1.61
CA ILE A 89 25.95 6.08 0.56
C ILE A 89 27.10 7.09 0.67
N PRO A 90 28.35 6.65 0.91
CA PRO A 90 29.50 7.55 0.96
C PRO A 90 29.79 8.15 -0.43
N GLU A 91 30.27 9.37 -0.48
CA GLU A 91 30.60 10.06 -1.75
C GLU A 91 31.63 9.30 -2.59
N SER A 92 32.53 8.56 -1.94
CA SER A 92 33.54 7.71 -2.62
C SER A 92 32.94 6.54 -3.41
N ALA A 93 31.69 6.11 -3.08
CA ALA A 93 30.97 5.06 -3.79
C ALA A 93 30.06 5.60 -4.89
N ILE A 94 30.03 6.92 -5.09
CA ILE A 94 29.27 7.54 -6.17
C ILE A 94 30.22 7.75 -7.36
N PRO A 95 30.01 7.08 -8.51
CA PRO A 95 30.85 7.26 -9.69
C PRO A 95 30.84 8.72 -10.16
N GLU A 96 32.03 9.24 -10.57
CA GLU A 96 32.14 10.59 -11.10
C GLU A 96 31.17 10.81 -12.28
N GLY A 97 30.38 11.88 -12.20
CA GLY A 97 29.36 12.22 -13.20
C GLY A 97 28.02 11.48 -13.03
N SER A 98 27.87 10.61 -12.02
CA SER A 98 26.59 9.96 -11.73
C SER A 98 25.62 10.92 -11.03
N SER A 99 24.35 10.87 -11.44
CA SER A 99 23.28 11.59 -10.75
C SER A 99 22.72 10.76 -9.56
N ARG A 100 22.19 11.46 -8.57
CA ARG A 100 21.49 10.82 -7.45
C ARG A 100 20.44 9.82 -7.92
N GLY A 101 19.67 10.17 -8.96
CA GLY A 101 18.65 9.31 -9.52
C GLY A 101 19.20 8.01 -10.11
N LEU A 102 20.38 8.05 -10.74
CA LEU A 102 21.01 6.88 -11.31
C LEU A 102 21.46 5.92 -10.21
N VAL A 103 22.15 6.41 -9.18
CA VAL A 103 22.61 5.60 -8.04
C VAL A 103 21.40 4.96 -7.34
N MET A 104 20.33 5.73 -7.11
CA MET A 104 19.12 5.18 -6.48
C MET A 104 18.38 4.19 -7.38
N SER A 105 18.47 4.31 -8.71
CA SER A 105 17.91 3.30 -9.61
C SER A 105 18.64 1.96 -9.51
N ASP A 106 19.96 1.97 -9.35
CA ASP A 106 20.78 0.76 -9.15
C ASP A 106 20.48 0.13 -7.79
N VAL A 107 20.39 0.94 -6.72
CA VAL A 107 19.98 0.48 -5.38
C VAL A 107 18.59 -0.19 -5.42
N ARG A 108 17.60 0.41 -6.07
CA ARG A 108 16.25 -0.19 -6.20
C ARG A 108 16.29 -1.49 -6.99
N ARG A 109 16.98 -1.50 -8.14
CA ARG A 109 17.11 -2.71 -8.96
C ARG A 109 17.76 -3.85 -8.20
N LEU A 110 18.79 -3.55 -7.40
CA LEU A 110 19.43 -4.53 -6.53
C LEU A 110 18.48 -5.01 -5.44
N ALA A 111 17.76 -4.11 -4.77
CA ALA A 111 16.77 -4.45 -3.75
C ALA A 111 15.65 -5.34 -4.30
N ASP A 112 15.10 -5.00 -5.47
CA ASP A 112 14.09 -5.80 -6.17
C ASP A 112 14.65 -7.18 -6.55
N GLY A 113 15.90 -7.25 -7.01
CA GLY A 113 16.59 -8.50 -7.30
C GLY A 113 16.74 -9.39 -6.08
N LEU A 114 17.12 -8.82 -4.94
CA LEU A 114 17.19 -9.55 -3.67
C LEU A 114 15.80 -10.08 -3.23
N ASP A 115 14.72 -9.32 -3.46
CA ASP A 115 13.37 -9.80 -3.21
C ASP A 115 12.99 -10.97 -4.13
N VAL A 116 13.39 -10.97 -5.40
CA VAL A 116 13.18 -12.09 -6.34
C VAL A 116 13.88 -13.35 -5.86
N ILE A 117 15.15 -13.26 -5.42
CA ILE A 117 15.92 -14.40 -4.88
C ILE A 117 15.21 -15.02 -3.68
N VAL A 118 14.70 -14.19 -2.76
CA VAL A 118 13.97 -14.67 -1.58
C VAL A 118 12.63 -15.29 -1.99
N GLN A 119 11.88 -14.68 -2.89
CA GLN A 119 10.59 -15.21 -3.34
C GLN A 119 10.71 -16.55 -4.05
N ARG A 120 11.82 -16.78 -4.76
CA ARG A 120 12.10 -18.05 -5.44
C ARG A 120 12.74 -19.11 -4.55
N GLY A 121 13.04 -18.78 -3.28
CA GLY A 121 13.63 -19.69 -2.32
C GLY A 121 15.10 -20.02 -2.61
N VAL A 122 15.80 -19.19 -3.38
CA VAL A 122 17.23 -19.34 -3.67
C VAL A 122 18.05 -19.01 -2.42
N MET A 123 17.63 -17.99 -1.68
CA MET A 123 18.19 -17.60 -0.38
C MET A 123 17.06 -17.23 0.59
N ASP A 124 17.28 -17.45 1.88
CA ASP A 124 16.38 -17.00 2.92
C ASP A 124 16.48 -15.49 3.15
N ALA A 125 15.40 -14.88 3.64
CA ALA A 125 15.32 -13.44 3.91
C ALA A 125 16.41 -12.98 4.89
N GLU A 126 16.80 -13.82 5.85
CA GLU A 126 17.84 -13.56 6.84
C GLU A 126 19.25 -13.58 6.20
N GLN A 127 19.51 -14.55 5.31
CA GLN A 127 20.75 -14.64 4.55
C GLN A 127 20.98 -13.40 3.69
N VAL A 128 19.92 -12.93 3.02
CA VAL A 128 20.00 -11.72 2.18
C VAL A 128 20.32 -10.46 2.99
N THR A 129 19.92 -10.41 4.25
CA THR A 129 20.21 -9.25 5.12
C THR A 129 21.67 -9.20 5.58
N THR A 130 22.36 -10.34 5.58
CA THR A 130 23.76 -10.48 6.05
C THR A 130 24.74 -10.71 4.90
N LEU A 131 24.32 -10.53 3.64
CA LEU A 131 25.16 -10.70 2.47
C LEU A 131 26.30 -9.68 2.45
N ASP A 132 27.48 -10.19 2.05
CA ASP A 132 28.67 -9.40 1.74
C ASP A 132 28.91 -9.44 0.22
N ALA A 133 29.14 -8.30 -0.40
CA ALA A 133 29.38 -8.18 -1.84
C ALA A 133 30.62 -8.96 -2.31
N GLY A 134 31.62 -9.18 -1.42
CA GLY A 134 32.84 -9.93 -1.71
C GLY A 134 32.72 -11.43 -1.48
N ALA A 135 31.74 -11.91 -0.72
CA ALA A 135 31.63 -13.31 -0.31
C ALA A 135 30.90 -14.21 -1.30
N THR A 136 30.04 -13.63 -2.17
CA THR A 136 29.19 -14.37 -3.11
C THR A 136 29.22 -13.68 -4.45
N ASP A 137 29.26 -14.43 -5.56
CA ASP A 137 29.02 -13.85 -6.88
C ASP A 137 27.52 -13.51 -7.03
N LEU A 138 27.11 -12.46 -6.30
CA LEU A 138 25.74 -11.98 -6.24
C LEU A 138 25.24 -11.60 -7.64
N ARG A 139 26.14 -11.09 -8.50
CA ARG A 139 25.79 -10.72 -9.86
C ARG A 139 25.42 -11.94 -10.70
N ALA A 140 26.17 -13.04 -10.60
CA ALA A 140 25.87 -14.27 -11.31
C ALA A 140 24.56 -14.90 -10.80
N THR A 141 24.35 -14.88 -9.49
CA THR A 141 23.11 -15.38 -8.87
C THR A 141 21.88 -14.57 -9.33
N LEU A 142 21.99 -13.25 -9.34
CA LEU A 142 20.91 -12.37 -9.82
C LEU A 142 20.65 -12.52 -11.33
N ALA A 143 21.74 -12.65 -12.12
CA ALA A 143 21.62 -12.87 -13.57
C ALA A 143 20.95 -14.21 -13.90
N ALA A 144 21.23 -15.28 -13.15
CA ALA A 144 20.58 -16.58 -13.28
C ALA A 144 19.05 -16.48 -13.03
N GLU A 145 18.64 -15.56 -12.14
CA GLU A 145 17.23 -15.29 -11.84
C GLU A 145 16.60 -14.20 -12.76
N GLY A 146 17.32 -13.77 -13.81
CA GLY A 146 16.83 -12.82 -14.80
C GLY A 146 16.98 -11.36 -14.39
N VAL A 147 17.71 -11.06 -13.32
CA VAL A 147 17.97 -9.68 -12.86
C VAL A 147 19.36 -9.26 -13.34
N ALA A 148 19.42 -8.50 -14.43
CA ALA A 148 20.66 -7.95 -14.96
C ALA A 148 21.08 -6.70 -14.20
N LEU A 149 22.29 -6.68 -13.62
CA LEU A 149 22.92 -5.51 -13.04
C LEU A 149 23.91 -4.89 -14.02
N GLY A 150 23.88 -3.56 -14.13
CA GLY A 150 24.73 -2.82 -15.09
C GLY A 150 26.22 -2.79 -14.67
N SER A 151 26.51 -2.79 -13.37
CA SER A 151 27.84 -2.68 -12.78
C SER A 151 28.12 -3.80 -11.77
N ALA A 152 29.38 -3.91 -11.31
CA ALA A 152 29.72 -4.75 -10.16
C ALA A 152 29.01 -4.20 -8.91
N VAL A 153 28.57 -5.11 -8.03
CA VAL A 153 27.92 -4.73 -6.78
C VAL A 153 29.02 -4.37 -5.77
N GLU A 154 29.10 -3.09 -5.44
CA GLU A 154 29.95 -2.61 -4.36
C GLU A 154 29.23 -2.72 -3.01
N GLN A 155 30.01 -2.93 -1.91
CA GLN A 155 29.43 -3.10 -0.58
C GLN A 155 28.50 -1.94 -0.16
N PRO A 156 28.85 -0.64 -0.35
CA PRO A 156 27.97 0.46 0.02
C PRO A 156 26.63 0.46 -0.74
N VAL A 157 26.60 -0.02 -1.98
CA VAL A 157 25.37 -0.14 -2.78
C VAL A 157 24.54 -1.31 -2.30
N LEU A 158 25.16 -2.41 -1.89
CA LEU A 158 24.49 -3.57 -1.31
C LEU A 158 23.85 -3.20 0.05
N ASP A 159 24.59 -2.54 0.92
CA ASP A 159 24.08 -2.07 2.23
C ASP A 159 22.88 -1.11 2.04
N ALA A 160 23.00 -0.20 1.07
CA ALA A 160 21.92 0.69 0.69
C ALA A 160 20.67 -0.07 0.17
N ALA A 161 20.87 -1.12 -0.63
CA ALA A 161 19.79 -1.96 -1.15
C ALA A 161 19.12 -2.77 -0.04
N GLN A 162 19.87 -3.33 0.89
CA GLN A 162 19.35 -4.03 2.07
C GLN A 162 18.54 -3.07 2.96
N MET A 163 19.05 -1.86 3.20
CA MET A 163 18.34 -0.82 3.95
C MET A 163 17.04 -0.40 3.23
N TYR A 164 17.10 -0.17 1.91
CA TYR A 164 15.93 0.17 1.09
C TYR A 164 14.86 -0.91 1.21
N ARG A 165 15.25 -2.18 1.09
CA ARG A 165 14.38 -3.35 1.21
C ARG A 165 13.71 -3.42 2.59
N ALA A 166 14.49 -3.26 3.67
CA ALA A 166 13.99 -3.27 5.05
C ALA A 166 12.97 -2.13 5.30
N GLN A 167 13.28 -0.91 4.86
CA GLN A 167 12.39 0.23 5.00
C GLN A 167 11.13 0.08 4.14
N SER A 168 11.24 -0.46 2.92
CA SER A 168 10.10 -0.73 2.03
C SER A 168 9.15 -1.76 2.63
N SER A 169 9.65 -2.84 3.21
CA SER A 169 8.83 -3.86 3.87
C SER A 169 8.10 -3.32 5.10
N THR A 170 8.81 -2.56 5.93
CA THR A 170 8.23 -1.87 7.09
C THR A 170 7.16 -0.86 6.65
N GLY A 171 7.44 -0.10 5.60
CA GLY A 171 6.50 0.87 5.04
C GLY A 171 5.24 0.20 4.47
N ARG A 172 5.36 -0.95 3.80
CA ARG A 172 4.20 -1.74 3.35
C ARG A 172 3.34 -2.20 4.52
N PHE A 173 3.95 -2.67 5.60
CA PHE A 173 3.20 -3.06 6.80
C PHE A 173 2.39 -1.88 7.36
N TRP A 174 3.01 -0.71 7.53
CA TRP A 174 2.32 0.48 8.04
C TRP A 174 1.23 0.99 7.10
N MET A 175 1.45 0.92 5.78
CA MET A 175 0.44 1.24 4.77
C MET A 175 -0.80 0.36 4.94
N VAL A 176 -0.62 -0.96 4.99
CA VAL A 176 -1.71 -1.92 5.16
C VAL A 176 -2.46 -1.66 6.47
N ALA A 177 -1.74 -1.49 7.57
CA ALA A 177 -2.33 -1.22 8.87
C ALA A 177 -3.15 0.08 8.89
N LEU A 178 -2.57 1.19 8.41
CA LEU A 178 -3.22 2.51 8.41
C LEU A 178 -4.45 2.54 7.50
N VAL A 179 -4.34 2.05 6.27
CA VAL A 179 -5.45 2.01 5.31
C VAL A 179 -6.59 1.14 5.84
N THR A 180 -6.27 -0.01 6.44
CA THR A 180 -7.26 -0.90 7.05
C THR A 180 -7.99 -0.24 8.20
N VAL A 181 -7.27 0.42 9.12
CA VAL A 181 -7.87 1.13 10.26
C VAL A 181 -8.80 2.24 9.78
N ILE A 182 -8.40 3.03 8.78
CA ILE A 182 -9.21 4.12 8.25
C ILE A 182 -10.47 3.56 7.54
N ALA A 183 -10.32 2.50 6.74
CA ALA A 183 -11.45 1.86 6.07
C ALA A 183 -12.48 1.30 7.08
N LEU A 184 -12.00 0.61 8.12
CA LEU A 184 -12.86 0.07 9.17
C LEU A 184 -13.52 1.20 10.00
N ALA A 185 -12.79 2.26 10.31
CA ALA A 185 -13.35 3.42 11.01
C ALA A 185 -14.48 4.07 10.20
N GLY A 186 -14.26 4.31 8.90
CA GLY A 186 -15.28 4.84 7.99
C GLY A 186 -16.50 3.92 7.87
N PHE A 187 -16.27 2.61 7.75
CA PHE A 187 -17.31 1.59 7.70
C PHE A 187 -18.18 1.59 8.97
N VAL A 188 -17.56 1.49 10.14
CA VAL A 188 -18.27 1.47 11.43
C VAL A 188 -18.99 2.78 11.68
N PHE A 189 -18.33 3.92 11.41
CA PHE A 189 -18.94 5.25 11.56
C PHE A 189 -20.18 5.41 10.68
N SER A 190 -20.09 5.04 9.39
CA SER A 190 -21.20 5.14 8.47
C SER A 190 -22.41 4.33 8.91
N LEU A 191 -22.19 3.11 9.42
CA LEU A 191 -23.26 2.27 9.94
C LEU A 191 -23.89 2.82 11.23
N ARG A 192 -23.11 3.47 12.10
CA ARG A 192 -23.63 4.11 13.32
C ARG A 192 -24.53 5.29 13.01
N VAL A 193 -24.20 6.08 11.99
CA VAL A 193 -24.97 7.27 11.59
C VAL A 193 -26.23 6.90 10.79
N THR A 194 -26.27 5.69 10.21
CA THR A 194 -27.40 5.25 9.39
C THR A 194 -28.64 4.97 10.23
N ASN A 195 -29.64 5.84 10.11
CA ASN A 195 -30.98 5.73 10.67
C ASN A 195 -32.02 6.41 9.75
N ALA A 196 -33.32 6.30 10.07
CA ALA A 196 -34.41 6.85 9.24
C ALA A 196 -34.32 8.38 9.07
N ASP A 197 -33.87 9.10 10.10
CA ASP A 197 -33.78 10.56 10.14
C ASP A 197 -32.54 11.13 9.44
N PHE A 198 -31.57 10.28 9.10
CA PHE A 198 -30.33 10.71 8.49
C PHE A 198 -30.53 11.19 7.04
N ARG A 199 -30.13 12.42 6.75
CA ARG A 199 -30.23 13.04 5.42
C ARG A 199 -29.07 12.59 4.50
N ALA A 200 -29.02 11.31 4.16
CA ALA A 200 -27.95 10.69 3.39
C ALA A 200 -27.72 11.35 2.02
N ARG A 201 -28.79 11.80 1.34
CA ARG A 201 -28.70 12.48 0.05
C ARG A 201 -27.80 13.71 0.11
N ASN A 202 -28.00 14.59 1.10
CA ASN A 202 -27.24 15.84 1.22
C ASN A 202 -25.74 15.58 1.45
N VAL A 203 -25.41 14.52 2.18
CA VAL A 203 -24.00 14.16 2.44
C VAL A 203 -23.34 13.60 1.20
N VAL A 204 -24.01 12.72 0.47
CA VAL A 204 -23.52 12.14 -0.78
C VAL A 204 -23.34 13.21 -1.86
N GLU A 205 -24.30 14.09 -2.06
CA GLU A 205 -24.24 15.17 -3.06
C GLU A 205 -23.06 16.13 -2.75
N LYS A 206 -22.90 16.53 -1.48
CA LYS A 206 -21.73 17.35 -1.05
C LYS A 206 -20.41 16.61 -1.21
N GLY A 207 -20.37 15.31 -0.91
CA GLY A 207 -19.18 14.49 -1.06
C GLY A 207 -18.75 14.37 -2.52
N ILE A 208 -19.70 14.16 -3.45
CA ILE A 208 -19.40 14.11 -4.89
C ILE A 208 -18.89 15.46 -5.39
N LEU A 209 -19.51 16.57 -4.97
CA LEU A 209 -19.07 17.92 -5.35
C LEU A 209 -17.67 18.27 -4.82
N ALA A 210 -17.27 17.69 -3.70
CA ALA A 210 -15.93 17.92 -3.14
C ALA A 210 -14.85 17.09 -3.84
N LEU A 211 -15.22 16.05 -4.59
CA LEU A 211 -14.29 15.18 -5.34
C LEU A 211 -14.13 15.63 -6.81
N LEU A 212 -15.00 16.49 -7.31
CA LEU A 212 -14.93 17.09 -8.65
C LEU A 212 -14.07 18.36 -8.64
#